data_0d3790e0a7f95772a2507b301d96ec19
#
_entry.id   0d3790e0a7f95772a2507b301d96ec19
#
_cell.length_a   1.000
_cell.length_b   1.000
_cell.length_c   1.000
_cell.angle_alpha   90.00
_cell.angle_beta   90.00
_cell.angle_gamma   90.00
#
_symmetry.space_group_name_H-M   'P 1'
#
loop_
_entity.id
_entity.type
_entity.pdbx_description
1 polymer ?
#
loop_
_entity_poly.entity_id
_entity_poly.type
_entity_poly.pdbx_seq_one_letter_code
_entity_poly.pdbx_strand_id
1 'polypeptide(L)'
;MEPVEKGTLVLSLAGRDKGRLLAAVGSDDRNRILVCDGKERKIERPKSKNIRHLKMLEAKLDEDALKSNRALRKALAKAEVENSGGN
;
A
#
# COMPACT_ATOMS: atom_id res chain seq x y z
N MET A 1 11.27 -15.61 4.48
CA MET A 1 10.29 -14.77 3.77
C MET A 1 11.01 -13.59 3.13
N GLU A 2 10.71 -13.33 1.89
CA GLU A 2 11.35 -12.23 1.22
C GLU A 2 10.81 -10.89 1.70
N PRO A 3 11.67 -9.88 1.85
CA PRO A 3 11.21 -8.56 2.23
C PRO A 3 10.32 -7.96 1.14
N VAL A 4 9.32 -7.21 1.58
CA VAL A 4 8.42 -6.52 0.67
C VAL A 4 9.14 -5.30 0.12
N GLU A 5 9.15 -5.15 -1.20
CA GLU A 5 9.77 -4.00 -1.82
C GLU A 5 8.94 -2.74 -1.57
N LYS A 6 9.64 -1.65 -1.31
CA LYS A 6 9.01 -0.35 -1.11
C LYS A 6 8.22 0.05 -2.35
N GLY A 7 6.96 0.40 -2.16
CA GLY A 7 6.09 0.79 -3.25
C GLY A 7 5.17 -0.32 -3.75
N THR A 8 5.35 -1.56 -3.27
CA THR A 8 4.46 -2.65 -3.65
C THR A 8 3.02 -2.30 -3.30
N LEU A 9 2.11 -2.46 -4.26
CA LEU A 9 0.70 -2.26 -3.99
C LEU A 9 0.13 -3.45 -3.26
N VAL A 10 -0.69 -3.17 -2.26
CA VAL A 10 -1.36 -4.21 -1.50
C VAL A 10 -2.83 -3.85 -1.35
N LEU A 11 -3.67 -4.87 -1.31
CA LEU A 11 -5.11 -4.69 -1.09
C LEU A 11 -5.41 -5.11 0.35
N SER A 12 -6.07 -4.23 1.08
CA SER A 12 -6.46 -4.55 2.45
C SER A 12 -7.65 -5.51 2.44
N LEU A 13 -7.53 -6.60 3.18
CA LEU A 13 -8.57 -7.64 3.26
C LEU A 13 -9.37 -7.58 4.54
N ALA A 14 -8.97 -6.75 5.49
CA ALA A 14 -9.63 -6.70 6.79
C ALA A 14 -9.45 -5.33 7.43
N GLY A 15 -10.31 -5.01 8.38
CA GLY A 15 -10.24 -3.76 9.13
C GLY A 15 -11.01 -2.64 8.46
N ARG A 16 -10.78 -1.43 8.93
CA ARG A 16 -11.49 -0.25 8.42
C ARG A 16 -11.20 0.06 6.97
N ASP A 17 -10.00 -0.29 6.54
CA ASP A 17 -9.57 -0.01 5.17
C ASP A 17 -9.77 -1.19 4.22
N LYS A 18 -10.60 -2.15 4.62
CA LYS A 18 -10.92 -3.30 3.78
C LYS A 18 -11.37 -2.85 2.40
N GLY A 19 -10.76 -3.44 1.38
CA GLY A 19 -11.06 -3.13 -0.01
C GLY A 19 -10.28 -1.96 -0.57
N ARG A 20 -9.45 -1.30 0.23
CA ARG A 20 -8.64 -0.18 -0.24
C ARG A 20 -7.26 -0.63 -0.67
N LEU A 21 -6.72 0.07 -1.66
CA LEU A 21 -5.33 -0.12 -2.05
C LEU A 21 -4.43 0.71 -1.14
N LEU A 22 -3.33 0.11 -0.77
CA LEU A 22 -2.32 0.76 0.06
C LEU A 22 -0.95 0.51 -0.56
N ALA A 23 0.02 1.32 -0.18
CA ALA A 23 1.39 1.11 -0.61
C ALA A 23 2.19 0.54 0.55
N ALA A 24 2.90 -0.54 0.30
CA ALA A 24 3.81 -1.11 1.29
C ALA A 24 5.12 -0.33 1.24
N VAL A 25 5.63 0.06 2.39
CA VAL A 25 6.88 0.81 2.46
C VAL A 25 7.96 0.09 3.26
N GLY A 26 7.66 -1.08 3.77
CA GLY A 26 8.63 -1.88 4.48
C GLY A 26 7.95 -3.01 5.23
N SER A 27 8.73 -3.72 6.01
CA SER A 27 8.21 -4.78 6.88
C SER A 27 8.97 -4.75 8.19
N ASP A 28 8.32 -5.24 9.24
CA ASP A 28 8.98 -5.36 10.54
C ASP A 28 9.38 -6.81 10.81
N ASP A 29 9.98 -7.02 11.97
CA ASP A 29 10.52 -8.34 12.34
C ASP A 29 9.46 -9.39 12.66
N ARG A 30 8.19 -8.99 12.70
CA ARG A 30 7.10 -9.87 13.12
C ARG A 30 6.17 -10.26 11.99
N ASN A 31 6.66 -10.24 10.76
CA ASN A 31 5.86 -10.54 9.57
C ASN A 31 4.70 -9.56 9.39
N ARG A 32 4.91 -8.32 9.79
CA ARG A 32 3.96 -7.26 9.55
C ARG A 32 4.49 -6.36 8.45
N ILE A 33 3.57 -5.88 7.65
CA ILE A 33 3.89 -5.00 6.54
C ILE A 33 3.51 -3.58 6.93
N LEU A 34 4.43 -2.65 6.71
CA LEU A 34 4.17 -1.23 6.94
C LEU A 34 3.50 -0.67 5.69
N VAL A 35 2.30 -0.12 5.85
CA VAL A 35 1.50 0.37 4.73
C VAL A 35 1.07 1.81 4.96
N CYS A 36 0.87 2.53 3.85
CA CYS A 36 0.39 3.90 3.89
C CYS A 36 -0.45 4.21 2.66
N ASP A 37 -1.26 5.26 2.74
CA ASP A 37 -2.09 5.71 1.63
C ASP A 37 -1.97 7.21 1.37
N GLY A 38 -1.22 7.92 2.19
CA GLY A 38 -1.02 9.35 2.04
C GLY A 38 -2.17 10.20 2.59
N LYS A 39 -3.19 9.57 3.15
CA LYS A 39 -4.36 10.27 3.67
C LYS A 39 -4.55 9.97 5.16
N GLU A 40 -5.11 8.81 5.49
CA GLU A 40 -5.26 8.39 6.88
C GLU A 40 -3.97 7.79 7.42
N ARG A 41 -3.21 7.13 6.57
CA ARG A 41 -1.92 6.53 6.92
C ARG A 41 -0.84 7.24 6.12
N LYS A 42 -0.26 8.25 6.72
CA LYS A 42 0.76 9.05 6.04
C LYS A 42 2.08 8.29 5.92
N ILE A 43 2.86 8.66 4.92
CA ILE A 43 4.16 8.04 4.68
C ILE A 43 5.05 8.13 5.92
N GLU A 44 4.98 9.24 6.65
CA GLU A 44 5.78 9.46 7.86
C GLU A 44 5.35 8.58 9.02
N ARG A 45 4.13 8.06 8.96
CA ARG A 45 3.56 7.21 10.02
C ARG A 45 2.80 6.03 9.42
N PRO A 46 3.50 5.13 8.75
CA PRO A 46 2.83 3.98 8.17
C PRO A 46 2.24 3.08 9.25
N LYS A 47 1.20 2.38 8.88
CA LYS A 47 0.56 1.44 9.79
C LYS A 47 1.13 0.05 9.58
N SER A 48 1.35 -0.66 10.67
CA SER A 48 1.77 -2.05 10.63
C SER A 48 0.53 -2.94 10.50
N LYS A 49 0.49 -3.80 9.49
CA LYS A 49 -0.60 -4.74 9.29
C LYS A 49 -0.07 -6.16 9.14
N ASN A 50 -0.84 -7.10 9.66
CA ASN A 50 -0.50 -8.52 9.52
C ASN A 50 -0.57 -8.89 8.04
N ILE A 51 0.43 -9.62 7.58
CA ILE A 51 0.50 -10.02 6.17
C ILE A 51 -0.72 -10.82 5.73
N ARG A 52 -1.35 -11.53 6.66
CA ARG A 52 -2.57 -12.30 6.37
C ARG A 52 -3.75 -11.43 5.99
N HIS A 53 -3.73 -10.16 6.37
CA HIS A 53 -4.81 -9.22 6.08
C HIS A 53 -4.55 -8.41 4.82
N LEU A 54 -3.55 -8.81 4.04
CA LEU A 54 -3.16 -8.10 2.84
C LEU A 54 -3.04 -9.06 1.68
N LYS A 55 -3.47 -8.60 0.51
CA LYS A 55 -3.21 -9.30 -0.74
C LYS A 55 -2.11 -8.53 -1.47
N MET A 56 -0.99 -9.16 -1.71
CA MET A 56 0.10 -8.57 -2.47
C MET A 56 -0.27 -8.54 -3.93
N LEU A 57 -0.15 -7.37 -4.54
CA LEU A 57 -0.42 -7.22 -5.97
C LEU A 57 0.91 -7.22 -6.71
N GLU A 58 0.86 -7.51 -8.00
CA GLU A 58 2.07 -7.53 -8.83
C GLU A 58 2.54 -6.14 -9.23
N ALA A 59 1.71 -5.13 -8.98
CA ALA A 59 2.05 -3.76 -9.32
C ALA A 59 2.88 -3.09 -8.24
N LYS A 60 3.74 -2.18 -8.66
CA LYS A 60 4.62 -1.44 -7.75
C LYS A 60 4.65 0.03 -8.17
N LEU A 61 4.54 0.91 -7.19
CA LEU A 61 4.65 2.34 -7.43
C LEU A 61 6.12 2.74 -7.53
N ASP A 62 6.40 3.76 -8.33
CA ASP A 62 7.77 4.27 -8.43
C ASP A 62 8.10 5.19 -7.26
N GLU A 63 9.37 5.62 -7.20
CA GLU A 63 9.83 6.47 -6.11
C GLU A 63 9.11 7.82 -6.08
N ASP A 64 8.73 8.34 -7.23
CA ASP A 64 8.04 9.63 -7.29
C ASP A 64 6.71 9.59 -6.55
N ALA A 65 6.02 8.47 -6.61
CA ALA A 65 4.74 8.33 -5.91
C ALA A 65 4.91 8.37 -4.40
N LEU A 66 6.09 8.07 -3.89
CA LEU A 66 6.36 8.03 -2.45
C LEU A 66 7.04 9.28 -1.94
N LYS A 67 7.23 10.31 -2.76
CA LYS A 67 7.88 11.54 -2.34
C LYS A 67 7.03 12.39 -1.41
N SER A 68 5.73 12.31 -1.53
CA SER A 68 4.83 13.06 -0.68
C SER A 68 3.51 12.33 -0.54
N ASN A 69 2.77 12.70 0.49
CA ASN A 69 1.44 12.10 0.70
C ASN A 69 0.50 12.44 -0.45
N ARG A 70 0.63 13.65 -1.00
CA ARG A 70 -0.18 14.05 -2.15
C ARG A 70 0.12 13.18 -3.37
N ALA A 71 1.40 12.95 -3.65
CA ALA A 71 1.79 12.10 -4.78
C ALA A 71 1.29 10.68 -4.58
N LEU A 72 1.38 10.18 -3.36
CA LEU A 72 0.90 8.84 -3.04
C LEU A 72 -0.62 8.73 -3.24
N ARG A 73 -1.38 9.71 -2.75
CA ARG A 73 -2.82 9.69 -2.94
C ARG A 73 -3.21 9.63 -4.42
N LYS A 74 -2.53 10.44 -5.23
CA LYS A 74 -2.78 10.47 -6.68
C LYS A 74 -2.44 9.13 -7.34
N ALA A 75 -1.31 8.56 -6.96
CA ALA A 75 -0.87 7.29 -7.53
C ALA A 75 -1.83 6.16 -7.16
N LEU A 76 -2.29 6.12 -5.92
CA LEU A 76 -3.24 5.10 -5.50
C LEU A 76 -4.60 5.26 -6.16
N ALA A 77 -5.06 6.50 -6.31
CA ALA A 77 -6.32 6.75 -7.01
C ALA A 77 -6.26 6.27 -8.45
N LYS A 78 -5.15 6.53 -9.12
CA LYS A 78 -4.93 6.07 -10.48
C LYS A 78 -4.90 4.54 -10.55
N ALA A 79 -4.22 3.91 -9.61
CA ALA A 79 -4.14 2.46 -9.56
C ALA A 79 -5.49 1.82 -9.31
N GLU A 80 -6.33 2.44 -8.48
CA GLU A 80 -7.68 1.94 -8.24
C GLU A 80 -8.53 1.98 -9.51
N VAL A 81 -8.42 3.06 -10.26
CA VAL A 81 -9.15 3.18 -11.54
C VAL A 81 -8.68 2.11 -12.51
N GLU A 82 -7.37 1.90 -12.61
CA GLU A 82 -6.82 0.89 -13.51
C GLU A 82 -7.28 -0.52 -13.13
N ASN A 83 -7.30 -0.83 -11.84
CA ASN A 83 -7.76 -2.12 -11.36
C ASN A 83 -9.26 -2.31 -11.60
N SER A 84 -10.04 -1.27 -11.37
CA SER A 84 -11.50 -1.34 -11.56
C SER A 84 -11.88 -1.39 -13.01
N GLY A 85 -11.12 -0.72 -13.86
CA GLY A 85 -11.41 -0.63 -15.29
C GLY A 85 -11.06 -1.86 -16.07
N GLY A 86 -10.41 -2.83 -15.44
CA GLY A 86 -9.98 -4.06 -16.11
C GLY A 86 -11.08 -5.08 -16.35
N ASN A 87 -12.27 -4.74 -16.06
CA ASN A 87 -13.40 -5.66 -16.24
C ASN A 87 -13.84 -5.73 -17.68
#